data_d82b376f4475a5332b0ee7955b7a0036
#
_entry.id   d82b376f4475a5332b0ee7955b7a0036
#
_cell.length_a   1.000
_cell.length_b   1.000
_cell.length_c   1.000
_cell.angle_alpha   90.00
_cell.angle_beta   90.00
_cell.angle_gamma   90.00
#
_symmetry.space_group_name_H-M   'P 1'
#
loop_
_entity.id
_entity.type
_entity.pdbx_description
1 polymer ?
#
loop_
_entity_poly.entity_id
_entity_poly.type
_entity_poly.pdbx_seq_one_letter_code
_entity_poly.pdbx_strand_id
1 'polypeptide(L)'
;YGGLHENFPVSFIRGRGDLSSMELNILIAARNEQACRTLKKQLAHFAYYTDLDRVSFLLCSDPRAVDAIAPSLWAGLHLAFVDLAGPESGAIGQKLYQNNPFCRLIYYGHGRSELSALLPSRPVWYWDVDGPAALSEIFFEQLSALRGDPGFLYYSDRYRSLTVPYCGILCLYSQKRAIYIHTVQGEVGPIPKPLDSMAATLPQALFVRVHQSFLVNRGHLRTLNKSTRILTLDDGYEVPVSRAFYAQTAAAFCQNDAVGGQ
;
A
#
# COMPACT_ATOMS: atom_id res chain seq x y z
N TYR A 1 -25.32 -5.71 -13.75
CA TYR A 1 -24.58 -6.23 -12.59
C TYR A 1 -23.32 -6.95 -13.11
N GLY A 2 -22.28 -6.22 -13.38
CA GLY A 2 -21.01 -6.77 -13.86
C GLY A 2 -19.95 -5.73 -13.69
N GLY A 3 -19.09 -5.86 -12.69
CA GLY A 3 -18.05 -4.85 -12.51
C GLY A 3 -16.89 -5.22 -11.60
N LEU A 4 -17.06 -6.08 -10.65
CA LEU A 4 -15.96 -6.54 -9.77
C LEU A 4 -15.94 -8.07 -9.78
N HIS A 5 -14.93 -8.66 -10.43
CA HIS A 5 -14.58 -10.06 -10.20
C HIS A 5 -13.49 -10.09 -9.12
N GLU A 6 -13.94 -10.27 -7.87
CA GLU A 6 -13.06 -10.49 -6.75
C GLU A 6 -12.50 -11.92 -6.79
N ASN A 7 -11.19 -12.05 -7.00
CA ASN A 7 -10.43 -13.22 -6.61
C ASN A 7 -9.47 -12.86 -5.47
N PHE A 8 -9.98 -12.09 -4.49
CA PHE A 8 -9.29 -11.92 -3.22
C PHE A 8 -9.85 -12.94 -2.24
N PRO A 9 -9.09 -13.94 -1.85
CA PRO A 9 -9.51 -14.75 -0.72
C PRO A 9 -9.50 -13.86 0.54
N VAL A 10 -10.64 -13.82 1.23
CA VAL A 10 -10.84 -13.14 2.52
C VAL A 10 -9.96 -13.73 3.66
N SER A 11 -9.00 -14.58 3.32
CA SER A 11 -8.14 -15.28 4.26
C SER A 11 -6.75 -14.67 4.37
N PHE A 12 -6.65 -13.33 4.52
CA PHE A 12 -5.35 -12.69 4.62
C PHE A 12 -4.71 -12.74 6.01
N ILE A 13 -5.45 -13.16 7.05
CA ILE A 13 -4.87 -13.30 8.38
C ILE A 13 -5.51 -14.48 9.12
N ARG A 14 -5.01 -15.66 8.91
CA ARG A 14 -4.94 -16.68 9.98
C ARG A 14 -3.57 -17.30 9.93
N GLY A 15 -2.77 -16.88 10.91
CA GLY A 15 -1.45 -17.44 11.12
C GLY A 15 -1.51 -18.94 11.32
N ARG A 16 -0.81 -19.64 10.44
CA ARG A 16 0.01 -20.81 10.75
C ARG A 16 1.01 -20.96 9.62
N GLY A 17 2.25 -20.94 10.02
CA GLY A 17 3.45 -20.97 9.24
C GLY A 17 3.35 -21.79 7.96
N ASP A 18 3.74 -21.14 6.87
CA ASP A 18 4.66 -21.76 5.94
C ASP A 18 5.48 -20.69 5.23
N LEU A 19 6.62 -21.09 4.79
CA LEU A 19 7.81 -20.37 4.38
C LEU A 19 7.57 -19.46 3.16
N SER A 20 8.24 -18.31 3.16
CA SER A 20 8.62 -17.56 1.96
C SER A 20 7.48 -17.03 1.09
N SER A 21 6.61 -16.07 1.51
CA SER A 21 5.64 -15.61 0.54
C SER A 21 5.58 -14.10 0.39
N MET A 22 6.07 -13.62 -0.75
CA MET A 22 5.74 -12.30 -1.23
C MET A 22 4.42 -12.40 -2.01
N GLU A 23 3.33 -11.89 -1.41
CA GLU A 23 2.07 -11.72 -2.13
C GLU A 23 2.07 -10.40 -2.88
N LEU A 24 1.67 -10.43 -4.16
CA LEU A 24 1.56 -9.27 -5.02
C LEU A 24 0.10 -9.02 -5.39
N ASN A 25 -0.45 -7.89 -5.00
CA ASN A 25 -1.82 -7.49 -5.32
C ASN A 25 -1.81 -6.43 -6.43
N ILE A 26 -2.50 -6.69 -7.52
CA ILE A 26 -2.50 -5.86 -8.72
C ILE A 26 -3.93 -5.41 -9.04
N LEU A 27 -4.15 -4.09 -9.14
CA LEU A 27 -5.35 -3.53 -9.76
C LEU A 27 -5.17 -3.43 -11.28
N ILE A 28 -6.17 -3.85 -12.02
CA ILE A 28 -6.27 -3.60 -13.47
C ILE A 28 -7.59 -2.88 -13.72
N ALA A 29 -7.51 -1.60 -14.08
CA ALA A 29 -8.65 -0.82 -14.51
C ALA A 29 -8.56 -0.58 -16.02
N ALA A 30 -9.53 -1.10 -16.78
CA ALA A 30 -9.52 -1.02 -18.23
C ALA A 30 -10.91 -0.71 -18.80
N ARG A 31 -10.95 -0.27 -20.04
CA ARG A 31 -12.16 0.14 -20.77
C ARG A 31 -13.25 -0.93 -20.85
N ASN A 32 -12.91 -2.20 -20.69
CA ASN A 32 -13.86 -3.32 -20.72
C ASN A 32 -13.24 -4.58 -20.08
N GLU A 33 -14.09 -5.57 -19.82
CA GLU A 33 -13.70 -6.81 -19.17
C GLU A 33 -12.67 -7.62 -19.98
N GLN A 34 -12.77 -7.60 -21.32
CA GLN A 34 -11.83 -8.32 -22.18
C GLN A 34 -10.42 -7.74 -22.06
N ALA A 35 -10.27 -6.42 -22.02
CA ALA A 35 -8.99 -5.76 -21.81
C ALA A 35 -8.39 -6.09 -20.44
N CYS A 36 -9.21 -6.09 -19.37
CA CYS A 36 -8.80 -6.54 -18.05
C CYS A 36 -8.28 -7.98 -18.07
N ARG A 37 -9.02 -8.90 -18.67
CA ARG A 37 -8.66 -10.33 -18.75
C ARG A 37 -7.38 -10.55 -19.56
N THR A 38 -7.20 -9.83 -20.67
CA THR A 38 -6.01 -9.93 -21.52
C THR A 38 -4.77 -9.49 -20.75
N LEU A 39 -4.81 -8.33 -20.10
CA LEU A 39 -3.67 -7.83 -19.32
C LEU A 39 -3.40 -8.73 -18.10
N LYS A 40 -4.45 -9.19 -17.40
CA LYS A 40 -4.31 -10.17 -16.31
C LYS A 40 -3.57 -11.43 -16.78
N LYS A 41 -3.93 -11.98 -17.94
CA LYS A 41 -3.28 -13.19 -18.47
C LYS A 41 -1.79 -12.98 -18.72
N GLN A 42 -1.40 -11.83 -19.27
CA GLN A 42 0.00 -11.49 -19.53
C GLN A 42 0.77 -11.32 -18.21
N LEU A 43 0.24 -10.54 -17.25
CA LEU A 43 0.89 -10.32 -15.97
C LEU A 43 1.00 -11.60 -15.14
N ALA A 44 -0.02 -12.45 -15.15
CA ALA A 44 0.01 -13.76 -14.48
C ALA A 44 1.06 -14.69 -15.10
N HIS A 45 1.24 -14.63 -16.43
CA HIS A 45 2.30 -15.36 -17.11
C HIS A 45 3.70 -14.91 -16.66
N PHE A 46 3.95 -13.59 -16.55
CA PHE A 46 5.24 -13.09 -16.05
C PHE A 46 5.46 -13.46 -14.59
N ALA A 47 4.42 -13.36 -13.77
CA ALA A 47 4.49 -13.71 -12.37
C ALA A 47 4.86 -15.19 -12.13
N TYR A 48 4.46 -16.09 -13.03
CA TYR A 48 4.82 -17.51 -12.96
C TYR A 48 6.34 -17.77 -13.01
N TYR A 49 7.11 -16.86 -13.64
CA TYR A 49 8.58 -16.95 -13.70
C TYR A 49 9.28 -16.21 -12.57
N THR A 50 8.55 -15.83 -11.55
CA THR A 50 9.11 -15.16 -10.36
C THR A 50 9.01 -16.08 -9.15
N ASP A 51 9.67 -15.68 -8.06
CA ASP A 51 9.58 -16.31 -6.76
C ASP A 51 8.40 -15.77 -5.91
N LEU A 52 7.37 -15.25 -6.57
CA LEU A 52 6.13 -14.80 -5.92
C LEU A 52 5.25 -16.01 -5.59
N ASP A 53 4.86 -16.16 -4.34
CA ASP A 53 3.99 -17.27 -3.95
C ASP A 53 2.54 -17.07 -4.33
N ARG A 54 2.13 -15.80 -4.36
CA ARG A 54 0.75 -15.47 -4.73
C ARG A 54 0.69 -14.14 -5.46
N VAL A 55 -0.08 -14.14 -6.56
CA VAL A 55 -0.47 -12.91 -7.25
C VAL A 55 -1.98 -12.84 -7.30
N SER A 56 -2.53 -11.76 -6.75
CA SER A 56 -3.97 -11.50 -6.73
C SER A 56 -4.30 -10.32 -7.63
N PHE A 57 -5.42 -10.41 -8.34
CA PHE A 57 -5.85 -9.39 -9.29
C PHE A 57 -7.22 -8.85 -8.93
N LEU A 58 -7.32 -7.53 -8.79
CA LEU A 58 -8.57 -6.79 -8.73
C LEU A 58 -8.85 -6.22 -10.12
N LEU A 59 -9.94 -6.66 -10.76
CA LEU A 59 -10.31 -6.23 -12.11
C LEU A 59 -11.44 -5.21 -12.03
N CYS A 60 -11.24 -4.07 -12.69
CA CYS A 60 -12.18 -2.98 -12.75
C CYS A 60 -12.43 -2.60 -14.21
N SER A 61 -13.55 -3.05 -14.76
CA SER A 61 -14.00 -2.73 -16.13
C SER A 61 -15.07 -1.64 -16.18
N ASP A 62 -15.57 -1.22 -15.01
CA ASP A 62 -16.50 -0.11 -14.83
C ASP A 62 -15.90 0.88 -13.82
N PRO A 63 -15.76 2.17 -14.17
CA PRO A 63 -15.26 3.20 -13.25
C PRO A 63 -16.03 3.27 -11.93
N ARG A 64 -17.35 3.01 -11.96
CA ARG A 64 -18.20 3.01 -10.77
C ARG A 64 -17.83 1.89 -9.79
N ALA A 65 -17.26 0.81 -10.28
CA ALA A 65 -16.78 -0.27 -9.45
C ALA A 65 -15.61 0.15 -8.55
N VAL A 66 -14.83 1.16 -8.98
CA VAL A 66 -13.75 1.74 -8.18
C VAL A 66 -14.28 2.35 -6.88
N ASP A 67 -15.49 2.91 -6.89
CA ASP A 67 -16.13 3.50 -5.71
C ASP A 67 -16.55 2.47 -4.67
N ALA A 68 -16.77 1.24 -5.11
CA ALA A 68 -17.15 0.13 -4.25
C ALA A 68 -15.96 -0.62 -3.63
N ILE A 69 -14.71 -0.25 -3.98
CA ILE A 69 -13.51 -0.88 -3.41
C ILE A 69 -13.40 -0.52 -1.93
N ALA A 70 -13.37 -1.53 -1.07
CA ALA A 70 -13.22 -1.34 0.36
C ALA A 70 -11.85 -0.71 0.70
N PRO A 71 -11.76 0.15 1.74
CA PRO A 71 -10.50 0.80 2.14
C PRO A 71 -9.35 -0.19 2.38
N SER A 72 -9.63 -1.35 2.95
CA SER A 72 -8.65 -2.40 3.18
C SER A 72 -8.04 -2.97 1.89
N LEU A 73 -8.82 -3.05 0.81
CA LEU A 73 -8.31 -3.50 -0.49
C LEU A 73 -7.39 -2.46 -1.12
N TRP A 74 -7.71 -1.16 -0.99
CA TRP A 74 -6.83 -0.10 -1.45
C TRP A 74 -5.46 -0.18 -0.78
N ALA A 75 -5.45 -0.28 0.54
CA ALA A 75 -4.20 -0.35 1.33
C ALA A 75 -3.33 -1.56 0.96
N GLY A 76 -3.94 -2.65 0.51
CA GLY A 76 -3.24 -3.87 0.10
C GLY A 76 -2.70 -3.88 -1.32
N LEU A 77 -2.99 -2.87 -2.16
CA LEU A 77 -2.52 -2.83 -3.54
C LEU A 77 -1.04 -2.47 -3.64
N HIS A 78 -0.31 -3.21 -4.47
CA HIS A 78 1.11 -2.98 -4.74
C HIS A 78 1.35 -2.33 -6.10
N LEU A 79 0.63 -2.81 -7.13
CA LEU A 79 0.69 -2.28 -8.50
C LEU A 79 -0.72 -1.94 -8.98
N ALA A 80 -0.81 -0.95 -9.84
CA ALA A 80 -2.05 -0.63 -10.55
C ALA A 80 -1.75 -0.31 -12.01
N PHE A 81 -2.50 -0.94 -12.91
CA PHE A 81 -2.49 -0.66 -14.33
C PHE A 81 -3.81 -0.02 -14.72
N VAL A 82 -3.76 1.20 -15.26
CA VAL A 82 -4.95 1.98 -15.62
C VAL A 82 -4.89 2.33 -17.10
N ASP A 83 -5.90 1.85 -17.85
CA ASP A 83 -6.06 2.10 -19.29
C ASP A 83 -6.50 3.54 -19.54
N LEU A 84 -5.71 4.31 -20.28
CA LEU A 84 -6.05 5.69 -20.65
C LEU A 84 -7.22 5.81 -21.62
N ALA A 85 -7.52 4.76 -22.36
CA ALA A 85 -8.72 4.72 -23.19
C ALA A 85 -9.99 4.38 -22.38
N GLY A 86 -9.85 4.04 -21.11
CA GLY A 86 -10.96 3.84 -20.18
C GLY A 86 -11.58 5.19 -19.77
N PRO A 87 -12.89 5.23 -19.51
CA PRO A 87 -13.52 6.41 -18.96
C PRO A 87 -12.96 6.68 -17.56
N GLU A 88 -12.77 7.98 -17.24
CA GLU A 88 -12.34 8.44 -15.91
C GLU A 88 -10.99 7.90 -15.40
N SER A 89 -10.08 7.52 -16.30
CA SER A 89 -8.77 6.99 -15.95
C SER A 89 -7.99 7.89 -14.98
N GLY A 90 -8.04 9.21 -15.18
CA GLY A 90 -7.43 10.19 -14.27
C GLY A 90 -8.05 10.20 -12.87
N ALA A 91 -9.38 10.10 -12.79
CA ALA A 91 -10.11 10.04 -11.51
C ALA A 91 -9.78 8.76 -10.75
N ILE A 92 -9.67 7.62 -11.45
CA ILE A 92 -9.24 6.34 -10.87
C ILE A 92 -7.84 6.48 -10.27
N GLY A 93 -6.90 7.07 -11.00
CA GLY A 93 -5.53 7.25 -10.51
C GLY A 93 -5.45 8.21 -9.32
N GLN A 94 -6.20 9.30 -9.32
CA GLN A 94 -6.28 10.21 -8.17
C GLN A 94 -6.84 9.50 -6.93
N LYS A 95 -7.91 8.74 -7.10
CA LYS A 95 -8.52 7.98 -6.01
C LYS A 95 -7.56 6.93 -5.46
N LEU A 96 -6.84 6.23 -6.34
CA LEU A 96 -5.79 5.32 -5.94
C LEU A 96 -4.74 6.03 -5.09
N TYR A 97 -4.21 7.16 -5.57
CA TYR A 97 -3.19 7.92 -4.85
C TYR A 97 -3.68 8.43 -3.49
N GLN A 98 -4.93 8.88 -3.38
CA GLN A 98 -5.52 9.33 -2.12
C GLN A 98 -5.64 8.20 -1.09
N ASN A 99 -5.94 6.98 -1.52
CA ASN A 99 -6.15 5.83 -0.63
C ASN A 99 -4.88 5.01 -0.41
N ASN A 100 -3.97 4.98 -1.37
CA ASN A 100 -2.68 4.30 -1.27
C ASN A 100 -1.61 5.01 -2.12
N PRO A 101 -0.96 6.05 -1.58
CA PRO A 101 0.08 6.81 -2.31
C PRO A 101 1.34 5.99 -2.61
N PHE A 102 1.47 4.79 -2.05
CA PHE A 102 2.59 3.89 -2.26
C PHE A 102 2.31 2.81 -3.31
N CYS A 103 1.07 2.66 -3.76
CA CYS A 103 0.76 1.80 -4.88
C CYS A 103 1.44 2.35 -6.15
N ARG A 104 2.20 1.50 -6.82
CA ARG A 104 2.91 1.88 -8.05
C ARG A 104 1.92 1.94 -9.21
N LEU A 105 1.51 3.14 -9.57
CA LEU A 105 0.52 3.40 -10.62
C LEU A 105 1.20 3.48 -11.98
N ILE A 106 0.76 2.62 -12.90
CA ILE A 106 1.18 2.58 -14.30
C ILE A 106 -0.04 2.92 -15.16
N TYR A 107 0.02 4.00 -15.91
CA TYR A 107 -0.93 4.22 -16.97
C TYR A 107 -0.46 3.52 -18.25
N TYR A 108 -1.40 3.00 -19.03
CA TYR A 108 -1.09 2.43 -20.33
C TYR A 108 -2.10 2.82 -21.38
N GLY A 109 -1.66 2.88 -22.65
CA GLY A 109 -2.52 3.26 -23.77
C GLY A 109 -1.74 3.40 -25.06
N HIS A 110 -2.41 3.86 -26.11
CA HIS A 110 -1.83 4.13 -27.42
C HIS A 110 -1.49 5.61 -27.56
N GLY A 111 -0.25 5.90 -27.90
CA GLY A 111 0.21 7.28 -28.10
C GLY A 111 0.32 8.10 -26.82
N ARG A 112 0.88 9.31 -26.95
CA ARG A 112 1.06 10.25 -25.83
C ARG A 112 -0.17 11.14 -25.70
N SER A 113 -1.17 10.70 -24.95
CA SER A 113 -2.27 11.57 -24.52
C SER A 113 -1.78 12.63 -23.54
N GLU A 114 -2.65 13.58 -23.17
CA GLU A 114 -2.33 14.69 -22.23
C GLU A 114 -1.88 14.17 -20.84
N LEU A 115 -0.63 13.70 -20.78
CA LEU A 115 -0.03 13.13 -19.56
C LEU A 115 0.01 14.14 -18.41
N SER A 116 0.01 15.45 -18.71
CA SER A 116 0.00 16.50 -17.70
C SER A 116 -1.20 16.41 -16.75
N ALA A 117 -2.37 16.01 -17.25
CA ALA A 117 -3.58 15.82 -16.44
C ALA A 117 -3.49 14.63 -15.47
N LEU A 118 -2.54 13.72 -15.68
CA LEU A 118 -2.35 12.53 -14.86
C LEU A 118 -1.33 12.73 -13.73
N LEU A 119 -0.51 13.79 -13.78
CA LEU A 119 0.54 14.06 -12.79
C LEU A 119 0.05 14.14 -11.34
N PRO A 120 -1.17 14.67 -11.04
CA PRO A 120 -1.67 14.70 -9.66
C PRO A 120 -1.80 13.31 -9.02
N SER A 121 -1.97 12.24 -9.81
CA SER A 121 -2.02 10.87 -9.33
C SER A 121 -0.64 10.23 -9.09
N ARG A 122 0.44 10.97 -9.39
CA ARG A 122 1.85 10.55 -9.24
C ARG A 122 2.15 9.18 -9.82
N PRO A 123 1.89 8.94 -11.13
CA PRO A 123 2.21 7.67 -11.76
C PRO A 123 3.73 7.45 -11.74
N VAL A 124 4.12 6.19 -11.53
CA VAL A 124 5.54 5.81 -11.60
C VAL A 124 5.99 5.51 -13.03
N TRP A 125 5.04 5.17 -13.91
CA TRP A 125 5.31 4.85 -15.31
C TRP A 125 4.13 5.17 -16.22
N TYR A 126 4.45 5.42 -17.49
CA TYR A 126 3.51 5.41 -18.59
C TYR A 126 3.98 4.39 -19.63
N TRP A 127 3.14 3.40 -19.90
CA TRP A 127 3.43 2.40 -20.91
C TRP A 127 2.66 2.71 -22.20
N ASP A 128 3.41 3.11 -23.22
CA ASP A 128 2.90 3.19 -24.58
C ASP A 128 2.88 1.77 -25.17
N VAL A 129 1.69 1.26 -25.44
CA VAL A 129 1.50 -0.13 -25.92
C VAL A 129 2.16 -0.37 -27.29
N ASP A 130 2.25 0.69 -28.12
CA ASP A 130 2.91 0.67 -29.42
C ASP A 130 4.40 1.06 -29.34
N GLY A 131 4.86 1.40 -28.14
CA GLY A 131 6.23 1.84 -27.89
C GLY A 131 7.22 0.68 -27.77
N PRO A 132 8.52 1.00 -27.63
CA PRO A 132 9.59 0.00 -27.59
C PRO A 132 9.64 -0.80 -26.29
N ALA A 133 9.08 -0.26 -25.20
CA ALA A 133 9.15 -0.94 -23.89
C ALA A 133 8.16 -2.09 -23.80
N ALA A 134 8.66 -3.28 -23.52
CA ALA A 134 7.81 -4.46 -23.34
C ALA A 134 7.12 -4.43 -21.97
N LEU A 135 5.87 -4.93 -21.89
CA LEU A 135 5.14 -5.06 -20.63
C LEU A 135 5.91 -5.88 -19.59
N SER A 136 6.64 -6.91 -20.03
CA SER A 136 7.48 -7.74 -19.16
C SER A 136 8.60 -6.92 -18.47
N GLU A 137 9.27 -6.04 -19.22
CA GLU A 137 10.34 -5.18 -18.68
C GLU A 137 9.78 -4.27 -17.60
N ILE A 138 8.65 -3.61 -17.89
CA ILE A 138 7.97 -2.74 -16.93
C ILE A 138 7.56 -3.54 -15.69
N PHE A 139 6.95 -4.72 -15.86
CA PHE A 139 6.53 -5.55 -14.74
C PHE A 139 7.69 -5.95 -13.83
N PHE A 140 8.79 -6.45 -14.40
CA PHE A 140 9.97 -6.87 -13.62
C PHE A 140 10.69 -5.70 -12.97
N GLU A 141 10.75 -4.54 -13.62
CA GLU A 141 11.30 -3.32 -13.03
C GLU A 141 10.48 -2.88 -11.82
N GLN A 142 9.15 -2.83 -11.96
CA GLN A 142 8.27 -2.46 -10.85
C GLN A 142 8.32 -3.47 -9.71
N LEU A 143 8.40 -4.77 -10.02
CA LEU A 143 8.57 -5.82 -9.01
C LEU A 143 9.90 -5.67 -8.26
N SER A 144 10.98 -5.38 -8.96
CA SER A 144 12.29 -5.13 -8.36
C SER A 144 12.27 -3.90 -7.44
N ALA A 145 11.62 -2.83 -7.88
CA ALA A 145 11.45 -1.62 -7.10
C ALA A 145 10.61 -1.85 -5.83
N LEU A 146 9.57 -2.68 -5.88
CA LEU A 146 8.77 -3.05 -4.72
C LEU A 146 9.59 -3.74 -3.62
N ARG A 147 10.58 -4.53 -3.99
CA ARG A 147 11.47 -5.20 -3.03
C ARG A 147 12.38 -4.25 -2.27
N GLY A 148 12.67 -3.09 -2.83
CA GLY A 148 13.49 -2.03 -2.22
C GLY A 148 12.75 -0.70 -2.01
N ASP A 149 11.46 -0.65 -2.30
CA ASP A 149 10.66 0.58 -2.24
C ASP A 149 10.44 1.03 -0.78
N PRO A 150 10.73 2.29 -0.46
CA PRO A 150 10.43 2.86 0.85
C PRO A 150 8.92 2.91 1.18
N GLY A 151 8.04 2.57 0.23
CA GLY A 151 6.60 2.46 0.43
C GLY A 151 6.15 1.20 1.20
N PHE A 152 7.05 0.25 1.42
CA PHE A 152 6.73 -1.02 2.08
C PHE A 152 7.73 -1.34 3.19
N LEU A 153 7.20 -1.90 4.29
CA LEU A 153 8.00 -2.60 5.27
C LEU A 153 8.22 -4.02 4.75
N TYR A 154 9.49 -4.35 4.49
CA TYR A 154 9.88 -5.71 4.16
C TYR A 154 10.60 -6.34 5.34
N TYR A 155 10.18 -7.54 5.72
CA TYR A 155 10.84 -8.36 6.72
C TYR A 155 10.93 -9.80 6.22
N SER A 156 12.09 -10.40 6.35
CA SER A 156 12.31 -11.80 6.04
C SER A 156 13.19 -12.46 7.10
N ASP A 157 12.82 -13.66 7.47
CA ASP A 157 13.62 -14.57 8.28
C ASP A 157 13.66 -15.96 7.63
N ARG A 158 14.27 -16.94 8.28
CA ARG A 158 14.37 -18.31 7.75
C ARG A 158 13.04 -19.04 7.60
N TYR A 159 11.94 -18.50 8.14
CA TYR A 159 10.64 -19.15 8.18
C TYR A 159 9.58 -18.43 7.38
N ARG A 160 9.74 -17.10 7.18
CA ARG A 160 8.73 -16.29 6.47
C ARG A 160 9.30 -15.00 5.91
N SER A 161 8.71 -14.54 4.85
CA SER A 161 8.85 -13.19 4.33
C SER A 161 7.53 -12.44 4.51
N LEU A 162 7.60 -11.15 4.78
CA LEU A 162 6.48 -10.29 5.06
C LEU A 162 6.67 -8.96 4.33
N THR A 163 5.66 -8.53 3.61
CA THR A 163 5.61 -7.21 2.99
C THR A 163 4.34 -6.51 3.44
N VAL A 164 4.48 -5.34 4.07
CA VAL A 164 3.35 -4.54 4.57
C VAL A 164 3.47 -3.13 4.00
N PRO A 165 2.47 -2.64 3.23
CA PRO A 165 2.50 -1.28 2.73
C PRO A 165 2.44 -0.27 3.88
N TYR A 166 3.26 0.78 3.84
CA TYR A 166 3.30 1.78 4.91
C TYR A 166 1.96 2.46 5.14
N CYS A 167 1.20 2.70 4.07
CA CYS A 167 -0.15 3.28 4.19
C CYS A 167 -1.15 2.39 4.95
N GLY A 168 -0.90 1.09 5.02
CA GLY A 168 -1.73 0.15 5.78
C GLY A 168 -1.28 -0.03 7.24
N ILE A 169 -0.12 0.51 7.63
CA ILE A 169 0.40 0.40 9.00
C ILE A 169 -0.11 1.57 9.83
N LEU A 170 -0.86 1.31 10.91
CA LEU A 170 -1.26 2.31 11.88
C LEU A 170 -0.14 2.55 12.91
N CYS A 171 0.37 1.47 13.49
CA CYS A 171 1.51 1.55 14.40
C CYS A 171 2.29 0.24 14.47
N LEU A 172 3.52 0.33 14.95
CA LEU A 172 4.30 -0.81 15.40
C LEU A 172 4.47 -0.73 16.92
N TYR A 173 4.36 -1.84 17.58
CA TYR A 173 4.60 -1.87 19.01
C TYR A 173 5.41 -3.09 19.46
N SER A 174 6.16 -2.92 20.56
CA SER A 174 6.94 -4.00 21.14
C SER A 174 6.21 -4.64 22.32
N GLN A 175 6.07 -5.96 22.30
CA GLN A 175 5.55 -6.77 23.39
C GLN A 175 6.38 -8.04 23.52
N LYS A 176 6.78 -8.42 24.75
CA LYS A 176 7.54 -9.65 25.03
C LYS A 176 8.78 -9.84 24.12
N ARG A 177 9.53 -8.76 23.89
CA ARG A 177 10.73 -8.72 23.01
C ARG A 177 10.48 -9.02 21.53
N ALA A 178 9.25 -8.91 21.08
CA ALA A 178 8.89 -9.00 19.67
C ALA A 178 8.12 -7.75 19.25
N ILE A 179 8.16 -7.45 17.97
CA ILE A 179 7.38 -6.39 17.34
C ILE A 179 6.10 -6.99 16.78
N TYR A 180 5.02 -6.25 16.97
CA TYR A 180 3.74 -6.46 16.30
C TYR A 180 3.43 -5.22 15.47
N ILE A 181 2.86 -5.43 14.31
CA ILE A 181 2.44 -4.37 13.40
C ILE A 181 0.92 -4.34 13.41
N HIS A 182 0.36 -3.25 13.91
CA HIS A 182 -1.07 -3.00 13.86
C HIS A 182 -1.39 -2.34 12.53
N THR A 183 -2.24 -2.97 11.73
CA THR A 183 -2.58 -2.52 10.38
C THR A 183 -4.09 -2.32 10.23
N VAL A 184 -4.50 -1.63 9.18
CA VAL A 184 -5.93 -1.46 8.81
C VAL A 184 -6.66 -2.79 8.56
N GLN A 185 -5.92 -3.89 8.38
CA GLN A 185 -6.43 -5.24 8.13
C GLN A 185 -6.35 -6.15 9.37
N GLY A 186 -5.71 -5.70 10.45
CA GLY A 186 -5.47 -6.46 11.66
C GLY A 186 -4.02 -6.46 12.09
N GLU A 187 -3.65 -7.40 12.93
CA GLU A 187 -2.32 -7.48 13.51
C GLU A 187 -1.42 -8.47 12.77
N VAL A 188 -0.18 -8.05 12.54
CA VAL A 188 0.86 -8.86 11.91
C VAL A 188 2.04 -8.99 12.87
N GLY A 189 2.52 -10.18 13.11
CA GLY A 189 3.64 -10.47 14.03
C GLY A 189 3.55 -11.90 14.58
N PRO A 190 4.36 -12.24 15.60
CA PRO A 190 5.50 -11.50 16.14
C PRO A 190 6.72 -11.45 15.21
N ILE A 191 7.43 -10.33 15.22
CA ILE A 191 8.74 -10.18 14.56
C ILE A 191 9.80 -10.13 15.66
N PRO A 192 10.72 -11.08 15.74
CA PRO A 192 11.72 -11.17 16.82
C PRO A 192 12.87 -10.19 16.59
N LYS A 193 12.57 -8.90 16.62
CA LYS A 193 13.53 -7.78 16.51
C LYS A 193 13.23 -6.71 17.55
N PRO A 194 14.24 -5.93 18.00
CA PRO A 194 14.01 -4.73 18.79
C PRO A 194 13.28 -3.65 17.97
N LEU A 195 12.39 -2.91 18.63
CA LEU A 195 11.65 -1.82 17.96
C LEU A 195 12.57 -0.71 17.42
N ASP A 196 13.68 -0.42 18.11
CA ASP A 196 14.67 0.56 17.68
C ASP A 196 15.35 0.16 16.37
N SER A 197 15.67 -1.12 16.24
CA SER A 197 16.22 -1.69 15.00
C SER A 197 15.24 -1.55 13.82
N MET A 198 13.96 -1.77 14.07
CA MET A 198 12.92 -1.58 13.05
C MET A 198 12.72 -0.09 12.74
N ALA A 199 12.68 0.77 13.76
CA ALA A 199 12.51 2.21 13.59
C ALA A 199 13.62 2.84 12.73
N ALA A 200 14.84 2.31 12.81
CA ALA A 200 15.97 2.77 11.99
C ALA A 200 15.81 2.46 10.48
N THR A 201 15.00 1.46 10.13
CA THR A 201 14.74 1.09 8.72
C THR A 201 13.51 1.77 8.12
N LEU A 202 12.66 2.38 8.96
CA LEU A 202 11.42 3.03 8.53
C LEU A 202 11.64 4.51 8.21
N PRO A 203 10.93 5.06 7.21
CA PRO A 203 11.02 6.47 6.86
C PRO A 203 10.57 7.37 8.00
N GLN A 204 11.46 8.19 8.53
CA GLN A 204 11.16 9.13 9.62
C GLN A 204 10.11 10.18 9.24
N ALA A 205 9.97 10.46 7.95
CA ALA A 205 8.90 11.33 7.43
C ALA A 205 7.50 10.74 7.67
N LEU A 206 7.37 9.41 7.67
CA LEU A 206 6.09 8.71 7.81
C LEU A 206 5.83 8.21 9.23
N PHE A 207 6.88 7.90 9.99
CA PHE A 207 6.73 7.29 11.30
C PHE A 207 7.31 8.18 12.40
N VAL A 208 6.60 8.25 13.52
CA VAL A 208 7.02 9.00 14.71
C VAL A 208 7.03 8.11 15.94
N ARG A 209 8.12 8.18 16.69
CA ARG A 209 8.19 7.49 18.00
C ARG A 209 7.38 8.26 19.02
N VAL A 210 6.39 7.62 19.65
CA VAL A 210 5.50 8.24 20.64
C VAL A 210 5.70 7.68 22.04
N HIS A 211 6.27 6.48 22.12
CA HIS A 211 6.56 5.78 23.37
C HIS A 211 7.79 4.86 23.19
N GLN A 212 8.42 4.44 24.29
CA GLN A 212 9.50 3.45 24.22
C GLN A 212 9.09 2.16 23.53
N SER A 213 7.79 1.81 23.53
CA SER A 213 7.22 0.62 22.95
C SER A 213 6.34 0.87 21.74
N PHE A 214 6.18 2.13 21.27
CA PHE A 214 5.29 2.45 20.15
C PHE A 214 5.94 3.38 19.13
N LEU A 215 5.79 3.03 17.88
CA LEU A 215 6.11 3.83 16.70
C LEU A 215 4.85 3.95 15.85
N VAL A 216 4.38 5.15 15.59
CA VAL A 216 3.07 5.41 14.97
C VAL A 216 3.26 6.04 13.60
N ASN A 217 2.42 5.64 12.64
CA ASN A 217 2.36 6.26 11.32
C ASN A 217 1.64 7.63 11.43
N ARG A 218 2.31 8.68 10.97
CA ARG A 218 1.80 10.06 11.00
C ARG A 218 0.51 10.22 10.21
N GLY A 219 0.33 9.48 9.10
CA GLY A 219 -0.86 9.52 8.27
C GLY A 219 -2.14 9.02 8.95
N HIS A 220 -2.02 8.31 10.07
CA HIS A 220 -3.14 7.73 10.83
C HIS A 220 -3.38 8.39 12.20
N LEU A 221 -2.82 9.58 12.43
CA LEU A 221 -3.03 10.34 13.67
C LEU A 221 -4.41 11.02 13.63
N ARG A 222 -5.32 10.62 14.51
CA ARG A 222 -6.68 11.17 14.56
C ARG A 222 -6.85 12.24 15.65
N THR A 223 -6.56 11.91 16.91
CA THR A 223 -6.65 12.85 18.02
C THR A 223 -5.51 12.67 19.01
N LEU A 224 -5.06 13.78 19.61
CA LEU A 224 -4.11 13.78 20.71
C LEU A 224 -4.74 14.44 21.94
N ASN A 225 -5.06 13.64 22.95
CA ASN A 225 -5.48 14.16 24.24
C ASN A 225 -4.26 14.65 25.03
N LYS A 226 -4.12 15.99 25.16
CA LYS A 226 -2.97 16.61 25.80
C LYS A 226 -2.90 16.37 27.31
N SER A 227 -4.06 16.19 27.98
CA SER A 227 -4.13 15.99 29.43
C SER A 227 -3.78 14.56 29.82
N THR A 228 -4.34 13.57 29.14
CA THR A 228 -4.09 12.16 29.39
C THR A 228 -2.86 11.63 28.65
N ARG A 229 -2.39 12.37 27.64
CA ARG A 229 -1.32 11.95 26.74
C ARG A 229 -1.63 10.62 26.03
N ILE A 230 -2.87 10.50 25.58
CA ILE A 230 -3.31 9.39 24.76
C ILE A 230 -3.49 9.89 23.34
N LEU A 231 -2.90 9.18 22.41
CA LEU A 231 -3.05 9.36 20.97
C LEU A 231 -4.06 8.33 20.47
N THR A 232 -5.09 8.77 19.72
CA THR A 232 -6.06 7.89 19.08
C THR A 232 -5.76 7.82 17.58
N LEU A 233 -5.73 6.63 17.03
CA LEU A 233 -5.53 6.37 15.60
C LEU A 233 -6.87 6.32 14.86
N ASP A 234 -6.83 6.24 13.53
CA ASP A 234 -8.03 6.30 12.67
C ASP A 234 -9.06 5.21 12.96
N ASP A 235 -8.61 4.02 13.36
CA ASP A 235 -9.45 2.89 13.74
C ASP A 235 -9.95 2.95 15.20
N GLY A 236 -9.56 4.00 15.95
CA GLY A 236 -9.90 4.18 17.36
C GLY A 236 -8.91 3.51 18.32
N TYR A 237 -7.84 2.89 17.83
CA TYR A 237 -6.79 2.32 18.68
C TYR A 237 -6.08 3.41 19.48
N GLU A 238 -5.91 3.18 20.79
CA GLU A 238 -5.31 4.15 21.70
C GLU A 238 -3.86 3.81 22.00
N VAL A 239 -2.98 4.78 21.84
CA VAL A 239 -1.53 4.65 22.06
C VAL A 239 -1.08 5.64 23.12
N PRO A 240 -0.41 5.20 24.21
CA PRO A 240 0.14 6.10 25.20
C PRO A 240 1.33 6.90 24.65
N VAL A 241 1.38 8.18 24.96
CA VAL A 241 2.49 9.08 24.62
C VAL A 241 3.32 9.34 25.87
N SER A 242 4.59 8.94 25.86
CA SER A 242 5.47 9.19 27.01
C SER A 242 5.96 10.64 27.03
N ARG A 243 6.36 11.12 28.22
CA ARG A 243 6.86 12.51 28.40
C ARG A 243 8.03 12.82 27.47
N ALA A 244 8.95 11.87 27.32
CA ALA A 244 10.16 12.04 26.51
C ALA A 244 9.85 12.24 25.01
N PHE A 245 8.75 11.68 24.51
CA PHE A 245 8.38 11.74 23.09
C PHE A 245 7.24 12.71 22.79
N TYR A 246 6.71 13.41 23.83
CA TYR A 246 5.54 14.27 23.68
C TYR A 246 5.75 15.43 22.68
N ALA A 247 6.89 16.12 22.78
CA ALA A 247 7.17 17.27 21.92
C ALA A 247 7.18 16.89 20.42
N GLN A 248 7.85 15.80 20.06
CA GLN A 248 7.89 15.33 18.66
C GLN A 248 6.54 14.77 18.20
N THR A 249 5.75 14.16 19.11
CA THR A 249 4.39 13.70 18.78
C THR A 249 3.46 14.88 18.51
N ALA A 250 3.51 15.92 19.34
CA ALA A 250 2.73 17.13 19.14
C ALA A 250 3.10 17.86 17.84
N ALA A 251 4.40 17.95 17.53
CA ALA A 251 4.86 18.52 16.26
C ALA A 251 4.38 17.73 15.04
N ALA A 252 4.41 16.39 15.11
CA ALA A 252 3.90 15.53 14.04
C ALA A 252 2.40 15.72 13.82
N PHE A 253 1.63 15.92 14.91
CA PHE A 253 0.19 16.16 14.84
C PHE A 253 -0.13 17.49 14.15
N CYS A 254 0.56 18.57 14.54
CA CYS A 254 0.35 19.89 13.92
C CYS A 254 0.71 19.96 12.44
N GLN A 255 1.64 19.11 11.96
CA GLN A 255 1.98 19.03 10.54
C GLN A 255 0.87 18.38 9.70
N ASN A 256 0.09 17.47 10.27
CA ASN A 256 -1.05 16.86 9.58
C ASN A 256 -2.23 17.83 9.45
N ASP A 257 -2.50 18.68 10.44
CA ASP A 257 -3.56 19.69 10.37
C ASP A 257 -3.31 20.72 9.25
N ALA A 258 -2.05 21.02 8.93
CA ALA A 258 -1.68 21.95 7.85
C ALA A 258 -1.89 21.39 6.43
N VAL A 259 -2.02 20.07 6.27
CA VAL A 259 -2.22 19.41 4.97
C VAL A 259 -3.70 19.08 4.71
N GLY A 260 -4.52 19.03 5.74
CA GLY A 260 -5.96 18.69 5.66
C GLY A 260 -6.91 19.89 5.59
N GLY A 261 -6.40 21.12 5.57
CA GLY A 261 -7.18 22.35 5.65
C GLY A 261 -7.07 23.25 4.40
N GLN A 262 -7.27 22.70 3.20
CA GLN A 262 -7.59 23.48 1.99
C GLN A 262 -8.58 22.75 1.12
#